data_2677527ee48c58e35827886d7112c19b
#
_entry.id   2677527ee48c58e35827886d7112c19b
#
_cell.length_a   1.000
_cell.length_b   1.000
_cell.length_c   1.000
_cell.angle_alpha   90.00
_cell.angle_beta   90.00
_cell.angle_gamma   90.00
#
_symmetry.space_group_name_H-M   'P 1'
#
loop_
_entity.id
_entity.type
_entity.pdbx_description
1 polymer ?
#
loop_
_entity_poly.entity_id
_entity_poly.type
_entity_poly.pdbx_seq_one_letter_code
_entity_poly.pdbx_strand_id
1 'polypeptide(L)'
;MRRPILALALVVALVTVALFVNTLAQGQGLPKSVTIGTNPAGTVYFALASGIAKVVSGGAGYQMVVQPHAGTSTMLPLINTGEMEFGIQNGVDLWLAYRGPAHQIGGRNPFAHTPNVRLVMRGAPLMVGLLVRKDSPIKTVHDVKGKRFTGEYRAHLAGWYNMFGHLSSAGLTWNDVKVVPVNTVNDGVDALLQNRADVTQHALNSAKVKEADAAVGVRHISDDCSPQGEERMKKAVPGYYPRIVKPGAITGVVEDTCVVAYDTYLFAGKAVPDQVVEAALKAVWEGGEQLVPIHPMFKEWTQDRAVDADASIPYHPGAVRFYKERNVWKPGMDQVQQKLLAVNP
;
A
#
# COMPACT_ATOMS: atom_id res chain seq x y z
N MET A 1 18.74 -50.69 -45.79
CA MET A 1 19.18 -49.31 -45.90
C MET A 1 18.09 -48.28 -45.65
N ARG A 2 17.07 -48.53 -44.79
CA ARG A 2 15.96 -47.54 -44.48
C ARG A 2 15.97 -46.99 -43.04
N ARG A 3 16.84 -47.48 -42.14
CA ARG A 3 16.88 -47.02 -40.73
C ARG A 3 17.58 -45.68 -40.43
N PRO A 4 18.63 -45.23 -41.16
CA PRO A 4 19.28 -43.96 -40.84
C PRO A 4 18.45 -42.69 -41.24
N ILE A 5 17.57 -42.82 -42.26
CA ILE A 5 16.76 -41.69 -42.74
C ILE A 5 15.64 -41.33 -41.73
N LEU A 6 15.04 -42.33 -41.09
CA LEU A 6 14.02 -42.07 -40.03
C LEU A 6 14.60 -41.39 -38.79
N ALA A 7 15.82 -41.76 -38.36
CA ALA A 7 16.48 -41.13 -37.22
C ALA A 7 16.85 -39.68 -37.48
N LEU A 8 17.30 -39.37 -38.70
CA LEU A 8 17.62 -37.99 -39.08
C LEU A 8 16.37 -37.10 -39.17
N ALA A 9 15.26 -37.64 -39.67
CA ALA A 9 13.99 -36.90 -39.73
C ALA A 9 13.42 -36.59 -38.31
N LEU A 10 13.58 -37.52 -37.35
CA LEU A 10 13.13 -37.33 -35.98
C LEU A 10 13.96 -36.24 -35.24
N VAL A 11 15.28 -36.22 -35.46
CA VAL A 11 16.18 -35.21 -34.87
C VAL A 11 15.89 -33.84 -35.46
N VAL A 12 15.65 -33.71 -36.77
CA VAL A 12 15.30 -32.45 -37.41
C VAL A 12 13.93 -31.93 -36.90
N ALA A 13 12.95 -32.82 -36.72
CA ALA A 13 11.63 -32.44 -36.16
C ALA A 13 11.72 -31.98 -34.69
N LEU A 14 12.56 -32.63 -33.88
CA LEU A 14 12.78 -32.20 -32.48
C LEU A 14 13.52 -30.87 -32.38
N VAL A 15 14.49 -30.61 -33.26
CA VAL A 15 15.22 -29.34 -33.27
C VAL A 15 14.32 -28.21 -33.77
N THR A 16 13.48 -28.46 -34.79
CA THR A 16 12.50 -27.43 -35.25
C THR A 16 11.43 -27.14 -34.19
N VAL A 17 10.93 -28.12 -33.46
CA VAL A 17 9.99 -27.92 -32.36
C VAL A 17 10.66 -27.14 -31.22
N ALA A 18 11.91 -27.47 -30.86
CA ALA A 18 12.66 -26.73 -29.83
C ALA A 18 12.95 -25.25 -30.23
N LEU A 19 13.23 -25.00 -31.52
CA LEU A 19 13.40 -23.64 -32.05
C LEU A 19 12.08 -22.87 -32.07
N PHE A 20 10.96 -23.51 -32.41
CA PHE A 20 9.63 -22.88 -32.37
C PHE A 20 9.17 -22.58 -30.93
N VAL A 21 9.44 -23.46 -29.98
CA VAL A 21 9.12 -23.22 -28.56
C VAL A 21 9.96 -22.08 -28.00
N ASN A 22 11.25 -21.97 -28.35
CA ASN A 22 12.10 -20.85 -27.96
C ASN A 22 11.70 -19.53 -28.61
N THR A 23 11.20 -19.51 -29.86
CA THR A 23 10.71 -18.26 -30.48
C THR A 23 9.38 -17.81 -29.95
N LEU A 24 8.53 -18.70 -29.44
CA LEU A 24 7.29 -18.34 -28.73
C LEU A 24 7.54 -17.79 -27.33
N ALA A 25 8.67 -18.12 -26.68
CA ALA A 25 9.07 -17.61 -25.37
C ALA A 25 9.78 -16.23 -25.44
N GLN A 26 10.18 -15.75 -26.63
CA GLN A 26 10.99 -14.54 -26.81
C GLN A 26 10.25 -13.39 -27.51
N GLY A 27 8.97 -13.19 -27.29
CA GLY A 27 8.33 -12.10 -28.03
C GLY A 27 6.95 -11.64 -27.61
N GLN A 28 6.56 -11.74 -26.35
CA GLN A 28 5.45 -10.89 -25.91
C GLN A 28 6.01 -9.49 -25.68
N GLY A 29 5.78 -8.61 -26.65
CA GLY A 29 6.06 -7.18 -26.50
C GLY A 29 5.31 -6.62 -25.29
N LEU A 30 5.69 -5.41 -24.83
CA LEU A 30 4.98 -4.73 -23.74
C LEU A 30 3.48 -4.65 -24.05
N PRO A 31 2.59 -4.81 -23.06
CA PRO A 31 1.14 -4.67 -23.27
C PRO A 31 0.79 -3.24 -23.71
N LYS A 32 -0.35 -3.05 -24.34
CA LYS A 32 -0.84 -1.70 -24.67
C LYS A 32 -1.19 -0.90 -23.43
N SER A 33 -1.75 -1.57 -22.41
CA SER A 33 -2.14 -0.97 -21.14
C SER A 33 -2.08 -1.98 -20.01
N VAL A 34 -1.90 -1.46 -18.79
CA VAL A 34 -2.01 -2.16 -17.52
C VAL A 34 -2.87 -1.33 -16.56
N THR A 35 -3.31 -1.93 -15.46
CA THR A 35 -4.11 -1.26 -14.45
C THR A 35 -3.32 -1.11 -13.13
N ILE A 36 -3.60 -0.03 -12.39
CA ILE A 36 -3.13 0.15 -11.02
C ILE A 36 -4.33 0.38 -10.09
N GLY A 37 -4.55 -0.56 -9.17
CA GLY A 37 -5.58 -0.47 -8.14
C GLY A 37 -5.20 0.49 -7.04
N THR A 38 -6.19 1.25 -6.54
CA THR A 38 -6.01 2.21 -5.47
C THR A 38 -7.30 2.41 -4.67
N ASN A 39 -7.24 3.21 -3.60
CA ASN A 39 -8.39 3.61 -2.81
C ASN A 39 -9.24 4.67 -3.53
N PRO A 40 -10.43 5.03 -3.02
CA PRO A 40 -11.33 5.99 -3.66
C PRO A 40 -10.69 7.36 -3.90
N ALA A 41 -11.22 8.10 -4.87
CA ALA A 41 -10.89 9.50 -5.09
C ALA A 41 -11.00 10.32 -3.78
N GLY A 42 -10.14 11.31 -3.62
CA GLY A 42 -10.03 12.08 -2.38
C GLY A 42 -9.04 11.52 -1.36
N THR A 43 -8.60 10.26 -1.50
CA THR A 43 -7.56 9.65 -0.66
C THR A 43 -6.15 9.98 -1.18
N VAL A 44 -5.16 9.89 -0.29
CA VAL A 44 -3.74 10.04 -0.68
C VAL A 44 -3.32 8.93 -1.65
N TYR A 45 -3.75 7.68 -1.43
CA TYR A 45 -3.42 6.58 -2.35
C TYR A 45 -3.91 6.82 -3.77
N PHE A 46 -5.10 7.43 -3.96
CA PHE A 46 -5.57 7.81 -5.28
C PHE A 46 -4.64 8.84 -5.96
N ALA A 47 -4.18 9.83 -5.21
CA ALA A 47 -3.24 10.83 -5.73
C ALA A 47 -1.89 10.20 -6.10
N LEU A 48 -1.37 9.28 -5.26
CA LEU A 48 -0.13 8.56 -5.53
C LEU A 48 -0.25 7.65 -6.76
N ALA A 49 -1.32 6.86 -6.87
CA ALA A 49 -1.57 6.02 -8.03
C ALA A 49 -1.68 6.85 -9.33
N SER A 50 -2.35 8.00 -9.26
CA SER A 50 -2.47 8.91 -10.41
C SER A 50 -1.11 9.48 -10.85
N GLY A 51 -0.25 9.81 -9.89
CA GLY A 51 1.12 10.25 -10.17
C GLY A 51 1.96 9.15 -10.82
N ILE A 52 1.94 7.95 -10.23
CA ILE A 52 2.64 6.78 -10.78
C ILE A 52 2.14 6.46 -12.19
N ALA A 53 0.82 6.41 -12.38
CA ALA A 53 0.23 6.13 -13.69
C ALA A 53 0.66 7.16 -14.75
N LYS A 54 0.77 8.44 -14.38
CA LYS A 54 1.24 9.51 -15.28
C LYS A 54 2.68 9.26 -15.73
N VAL A 55 3.62 9.01 -14.82
CA VAL A 55 5.03 8.83 -15.20
C VAL A 55 5.25 7.50 -15.92
N VAL A 56 4.55 6.43 -15.51
CA VAL A 56 4.61 5.13 -16.19
C VAL A 56 4.06 5.24 -17.62
N SER A 57 2.91 5.87 -17.82
CA SER A 57 2.34 6.08 -19.16
C SER A 57 3.23 6.93 -20.06
N GLY A 58 4.02 7.84 -19.47
CA GLY A 58 4.97 8.69 -20.21
C GLY A 58 6.30 8.02 -20.52
N GLY A 59 6.72 7.00 -19.77
CA GLY A 59 8.09 6.45 -19.83
C GLY A 59 8.22 4.94 -20.01
N ALA A 60 7.18 4.14 -19.74
CA ALA A 60 7.29 2.69 -19.74
C ALA A 60 6.96 2.01 -21.08
N GLY A 61 6.46 2.75 -22.07
CA GLY A 61 6.06 2.21 -23.37
C GLY A 61 4.67 1.55 -23.39
N TYR A 62 3.86 1.73 -22.34
CA TYR A 62 2.46 1.32 -22.26
C TYR A 62 1.67 2.29 -21.37
N GLN A 63 0.34 2.27 -21.48
CA GLN A 63 -0.53 3.08 -20.61
C GLN A 63 -0.77 2.39 -19.27
N MET A 64 -0.77 3.15 -18.17
CA MET A 64 -1.22 2.68 -16.85
C MET A 64 -2.51 3.40 -16.47
N VAL A 65 -3.58 2.63 -16.24
CA VAL A 65 -4.93 3.12 -15.96
C VAL A 65 -5.23 2.97 -14.46
N VAL A 66 -5.63 4.06 -13.82
CA VAL A 66 -5.99 4.06 -12.39
C VAL A 66 -7.39 3.49 -12.19
N GLN A 67 -7.53 2.49 -11.34
CA GLN A 67 -8.81 1.89 -10.96
C GLN A 67 -9.06 2.07 -9.45
N PRO A 68 -9.97 2.98 -9.05
CA PRO A 68 -10.32 3.16 -7.64
C PRO A 68 -11.22 2.02 -7.15
N HIS A 69 -10.92 1.53 -5.95
CA HIS A 69 -11.66 0.52 -5.21
C HIS A 69 -12.06 1.04 -3.83
N ALA A 70 -13.08 0.43 -3.21
CA ALA A 70 -13.53 0.83 -1.88
C ALA A 70 -12.44 0.66 -0.80
N GLY A 71 -11.50 -0.27 -1.01
CA GLY A 71 -10.36 -0.52 -0.14
C GLY A 71 -9.52 -1.71 -0.59
N THR A 72 -8.53 -2.06 0.20
CA THR A 72 -7.59 -3.16 -0.06
C THR A 72 -8.28 -4.51 -0.27
N SER A 73 -9.35 -4.77 0.50
CA SER A 73 -10.09 -6.03 0.45
C SER A 73 -10.77 -6.30 -0.90
N THR A 74 -11.11 -5.26 -1.65
CA THR A 74 -11.76 -5.39 -2.96
C THR A 74 -10.75 -5.41 -4.12
N MET A 75 -9.55 -4.91 -3.89
CA MET A 75 -8.49 -4.82 -4.90
C MET A 75 -7.57 -6.05 -4.91
N LEU A 76 -7.14 -6.53 -3.75
CA LEU A 76 -6.15 -7.60 -3.65
C LEU A 76 -6.56 -8.91 -4.32
N PRO A 77 -7.82 -9.38 -4.25
CA PRO A 77 -8.24 -10.57 -4.99
C PRO A 77 -8.01 -10.47 -6.50
N LEU A 78 -8.25 -9.30 -7.10
CA LEU A 78 -8.07 -9.07 -8.54
C LEU A 78 -6.59 -9.13 -8.94
N ILE A 79 -5.69 -8.60 -8.11
CA ILE A 79 -4.25 -8.70 -8.34
C ILE A 79 -3.78 -10.14 -8.14
N ASN A 80 -4.33 -10.83 -7.15
CA ASN A 80 -3.97 -12.23 -6.88
C ASN A 80 -4.37 -13.18 -8.01
N THR A 81 -5.48 -12.91 -8.70
CA THR A 81 -5.96 -13.71 -9.85
C THR A 81 -5.35 -13.26 -11.18
N GLY A 82 -4.69 -12.10 -11.24
CA GLY A 82 -4.14 -11.51 -12.46
C GLY A 82 -5.15 -10.71 -13.29
N GLU A 83 -6.32 -10.41 -12.74
CA GLU A 83 -7.31 -9.51 -13.36
C GLU A 83 -6.90 -8.02 -13.27
N MET A 84 -5.93 -7.72 -12.43
CA MET A 84 -5.31 -6.41 -12.25
C MET A 84 -3.80 -6.60 -12.06
N GLU A 85 -2.99 -5.74 -12.69
CA GLU A 85 -1.54 -5.91 -12.71
C GLU A 85 -0.85 -5.33 -11.48
N PHE A 86 -1.16 -4.07 -11.14
CA PHE A 86 -0.49 -3.30 -10.09
C PHE A 86 -1.45 -2.81 -9.03
N GLY A 87 -0.90 -2.46 -7.88
CA GLY A 87 -1.61 -1.79 -6.80
C GLY A 87 -0.70 -0.93 -5.94
N ILE A 88 -1.31 -0.02 -5.19
CA ILE A 88 -0.62 0.79 -4.19
C ILE A 88 -1.37 0.70 -2.87
N GLN A 89 -0.66 0.29 -1.77
CA GLN A 89 -1.28 0.08 -0.47
C GLN A 89 -0.25 0.04 0.65
N ASN A 90 -0.70 -0.03 1.91
CA ASN A 90 0.15 -0.18 3.08
C ASN A 90 0.73 -1.60 3.22
N GLY A 91 1.93 -1.68 3.80
CA GLY A 91 2.63 -2.95 3.98
C GLY A 91 1.94 -3.90 4.97
N VAL A 92 1.14 -3.40 5.92
CA VAL A 92 0.46 -4.23 6.94
C VAL A 92 -0.70 -5.03 6.34
N ASP A 93 -1.54 -4.39 5.52
CA ASP A 93 -2.61 -5.08 4.80
C ASP A 93 -2.05 -6.16 3.87
N LEU A 94 -0.97 -5.82 3.15
CA LEU A 94 -0.28 -6.76 2.27
C LEU A 94 0.33 -7.93 3.05
N TRP A 95 0.91 -7.67 4.23
CA TRP A 95 1.44 -8.72 5.11
C TRP A 95 0.34 -9.68 5.55
N LEU A 96 -0.81 -9.16 6.00
CA LEU A 96 -1.96 -9.97 6.44
C LEU A 96 -2.53 -10.80 5.29
N ALA A 97 -2.74 -10.18 4.13
CA ALA A 97 -3.30 -10.84 2.96
C ALA A 97 -2.35 -11.91 2.39
N TYR A 98 -1.05 -11.60 2.33
CA TYR A 98 -0.04 -12.53 1.85
C TYR A 98 0.12 -13.75 2.75
N ARG A 99 0.06 -13.56 4.07
CA ARG A 99 0.20 -14.66 5.05
C ARG A 99 -1.09 -15.43 5.30
N GLY A 100 -2.23 -14.85 4.95
CA GLY A 100 -3.54 -15.49 5.09
C GLY A 100 -4.09 -15.53 6.53
N PRO A 101 -5.27 -16.13 6.73
CA PRO A 101 -6.08 -16.00 7.95
C PRO A 101 -5.44 -16.54 9.25
N ALA A 102 -4.45 -17.42 9.16
CA ALA A 102 -3.73 -17.92 10.32
C ALA A 102 -2.92 -16.83 11.05
N HIS A 103 -2.56 -15.76 10.35
CA HIS A 103 -1.82 -14.62 10.88
C HIS A 103 -2.79 -13.48 11.18
N GLN A 104 -2.84 -13.02 12.41
CA GLN A 104 -3.83 -12.06 12.90
C GLN A 104 -3.17 -10.88 13.60
N ILE A 105 -3.80 -9.70 13.47
CA ILE A 105 -3.50 -8.50 14.25
C ILE A 105 -4.78 -8.11 15.00
N GLY A 106 -4.67 -7.89 16.30
CA GLY A 106 -5.84 -7.59 17.14
C GLY A 106 -6.90 -8.70 17.13
N GLY A 107 -6.49 -9.96 16.99
CA GLY A 107 -7.38 -11.11 16.97
C GLY A 107 -8.15 -11.32 15.65
N ARG A 108 -7.78 -10.62 14.56
CA ARG A 108 -8.46 -10.75 13.26
C ARG A 108 -7.51 -10.66 12.07
N ASN A 109 -7.89 -11.32 11.00
CA ASN A 109 -7.39 -11.10 9.64
C ASN A 109 -8.56 -11.32 8.66
N PRO A 110 -9.25 -10.27 8.23
CA PRO A 110 -10.39 -10.37 7.34
C PRO A 110 -10.01 -10.38 5.85
N PHE A 111 -8.72 -10.31 5.51
CA PHE A 111 -8.27 -10.34 4.13
C PHE A 111 -8.36 -11.75 3.54
N ALA A 112 -8.77 -11.85 2.29
CA ALA A 112 -8.58 -13.06 1.51
C ALA A 112 -7.07 -13.38 1.38
N HIS A 113 -6.71 -14.67 1.42
CA HIS A 113 -5.33 -15.09 1.20
C HIS A 113 -4.89 -14.76 -0.22
N THR A 114 -3.85 -13.94 -0.36
CA THR A 114 -3.35 -13.45 -1.66
C THR A 114 -1.84 -13.72 -1.80
N PRO A 115 -1.43 -14.99 -1.98
CA PRO A 115 -0.01 -15.39 -2.05
C PRO A 115 0.72 -14.90 -3.31
N ASN A 116 -0.02 -14.37 -4.31
CA ASN A 116 0.56 -13.96 -5.59
C ASN A 116 0.94 -12.46 -5.64
N VAL A 117 0.76 -11.69 -4.58
CA VAL A 117 1.23 -10.29 -4.55
C VAL A 117 2.75 -10.21 -4.38
N ARG A 118 3.38 -9.25 -5.04
CA ARG A 118 4.84 -9.03 -5.03
C ARG A 118 5.17 -7.54 -4.92
N LEU A 119 6.11 -7.20 -4.05
CA LEU A 119 6.59 -5.83 -3.88
C LEU A 119 7.36 -5.38 -5.12
N VAL A 120 7.01 -4.22 -5.63
CA VAL A 120 7.76 -3.55 -6.71
C VAL A 120 8.68 -2.48 -6.12
N MET A 121 8.14 -1.61 -5.27
CA MET A 121 8.91 -0.54 -4.62
C MET A 121 8.30 -0.19 -3.26
N ARG A 122 9.13 -0.11 -2.23
CA ARG A 122 8.75 0.53 -0.97
C ARG A 122 8.84 2.04 -1.14
N GLY A 123 7.75 2.73 -0.82
CA GLY A 123 7.65 4.17 -0.95
C GLY A 123 7.75 4.91 0.39
N ALA A 124 7.21 6.11 0.41
CA ALA A 124 7.18 6.97 1.57
C ALA A 124 6.22 6.46 2.67
N PRO A 125 6.45 6.85 3.93
CA PRO A 125 5.48 6.61 4.99
C PRO A 125 4.19 7.37 4.74
N LEU A 126 3.04 6.68 4.82
CA LEU A 126 1.75 7.32 4.94
C LEU A 126 1.53 7.69 6.40
N MET A 127 1.18 8.94 6.64
CA MET A 127 0.81 9.44 7.97
C MET A 127 -0.70 9.53 8.07
N VAL A 128 -1.27 8.92 9.11
CA VAL A 128 -2.71 8.90 9.38
C VAL A 128 -2.93 9.45 10.77
N GLY A 129 -3.79 10.46 10.86
CA GLY A 129 -4.11 11.10 12.13
C GLY A 129 -5.59 10.96 12.47
N LEU A 130 -5.89 10.87 13.77
CA LEU A 130 -7.23 11.06 14.27
C LEU A 130 -7.72 12.46 13.92
N LEU A 131 -8.98 12.56 13.49
CA LEU A 131 -9.59 13.80 13.00
C LEU A 131 -10.86 14.11 13.82
N VAL A 132 -10.97 15.35 14.27
CA VAL A 132 -12.11 15.89 14.98
C VAL A 132 -12.54 17.23 14.37
N ARG A 133 -13.74 17.70 14.67
CA ARG A 133 -14.13 19.08 14.34
C ARG A 133 -13.23 20.06 15.08
N LYS A 134 -12.97 21.22 14.48
CA LYS A 134 -12.03 22.22 15.03
C LYS A 134 -12.42 22.69 16.43
N ASP A 135 -13.73 22.84 16.69
CA ASP A 135 -14.32 23.27 17.95
C ASP A 135 -14.47 22.13 19.00
N SER A 136 -14.10 20.91 18.67
CA SER A 136 -14.21 19.76 19.58
C SER A 136 -13.36 19.95 20.84
N PRO A 137 -13.84 19.57 22.04
CA PRO A 137 -13.05 19.58 23.27
C PRO A 137 -12.01 18.44 23.32
N ILE A 138 -12.08 17.46 22.42
CA ILE A 138 -11.14 16.32 22.34
C ILE A 138 -9.79 16.84 21.85
N LYS A 139 -8.71 16.71 22.64
CA LYS A 139 -7.37 17.23 22.32
C LYS A 139 -6.39 16.15 21.93
N THR A 140 -6.48 14.99 22.56
CA THR A 140 -5.58 13.86 22.36
C THR A 140 -6.37 12.55 22.28
N VAL A 141 -5.69 11.48 21.92
CA VAL A 141 -6.28 10.12 21.92
C VAL A 141 -6.78 9.70 23.31
N HIS A 142 -6.26 10.24 24.41
CA HIS A 142 -6.74 9.93 25.76
C HIS A 142 -8.16 10.45 26.03
N ASP A 143 -8.59 11.50 25.31
CA ASP A 143 -9.91 12.11 25.47
C ASP A 143 -11.02 11.39 24.71
N VAL A 144 -10.69 10.36 23.91
CA VAL A 144 -11.69 9.65 23.07
C VAL A 144 -12.55 8.66 23.85
N LYS A 145 -12.23 8.39 25.11
CA LYS A 145 -13.01 7.47 25.95
C LYS A 145 -14.47 7.88 26.04
N GLY A 146 -15.39 6.93 25.73
CA GLY A 146 -16.83 7.14 25.69
C GLY A 146 -17.35 7.98 24.50
N LYS A 147 -16.49 8.42 23.58
CA LYS A 147 -16.89 9.20 22.40
C LYS A 147 -17.36 8.32 21.26
N ARG A 148 -18.11 8.91 20.32
CA ARG A 148 -18.52 8.26 19.06
C ARG A 148 -17.32 8.21 18.13
N PHE A 149 -16.78 7.01 17.94
CA PHE A 149 -15.52 6.73 17.28
C PHE A 149 -15.77 5.85 16.06
N THR A 150 -15.38 6.27 14.86
CA THR A 150 -15.63 5.49 13.65
C THR A 150 -14.92 4.14 13.70
N GLY A 151 -15.58 3.09 13.20
CA GLY A 151 -15.05 1.72 13.25
C GLY A 151 -15.67 0.82 12.19
N GLU A 152 -15.42 -0.48 12.32
CA GLU A 152 -15.74 -1.56 11.39
C GLU A 152 -15.03 -1.44 10.04
N TYR A 153 -15.17 -0.36 9.28
CA TYR A 153 -14.54 -0.12 7.97
C TYR A 153 -14.68 -1.32 7.03
N ARG A 154 -15.93 -1.74 6.78
CA ARG A 154 -16.26 -3.03 6.14
C ARG A 154 -15.66 -3.23 4.75
N ALA A 155 -15.51 -2.15 3.98
CA ALA A 155 -14.90 -2.20 2.64
C ALA A 155 -13.45 -1.73 2.63
N HIS A 156 -13.02 -0.95 3.65
CA HIS A 156 -11.66 -0.41 3.77
C HIS A 156 -11.02 -0.91 5.07
N LEU A 157 -10.63 -2.16 5.07
CA LEU A 157 -10.20 -2.88 6.29
C LEU A 157 -8.98 -2.23 6.98
N ALA A 158 -8.08 -1.56 6.23
CA ALA A 158 -7.00 -0.76 6.79
C ALA A 158 -7.47 0.27 7.81
N GLY A 159 -8.65 0.85 7.60
CA GLY A 159 -9.24 1.82 8.52
C GLY A 159 -9.44 1.27 9.92
N TRP A 160 -9.82 -0.01 10.05
CA TRP A 160 -9.96 -0.66 11.34
C TRP A 160 -8.61 -0.78 12.07
N TYR A 161 -7.55 -1.20 11.37
CA TYR A 161 -6.21 -1.32 11.95
C TYR A 161 -5.63 0.03 12.35
N ASN A 162 -5.89 1.08 11.55
CA ASN A 162 -5.48 2.43 11.90
C ASN A 162 -6.12 2.88 13.22
N MET A 163 -7.46 2.75 13.33
CA MET A 163 -8.18 3.10 14.55
C MET A 163 -7.75 2.25 15.75
N PHE A 164 -7.47 0.97 15.53
CA PHE A 164 -6.93 0.08 16.57
C PHE A 164 -5.52 0.51 17.01
N GLY A 165 -4.65 0.92 16.10
CA GLY A 165 -3.33 1.45 16.41
C GLY A 165 -3.40 2.73 17.23
N HIS A 166 -4.28 3.67 16.84
CA HIS A 166 -4.53 4.90 17.59
C HIS A 166 -4.99 4.61 19.04
N LEU A 167 -6.03 3.80 19.22
CA LEU A 167 -6.52 3.43 20.56
C LEU A 167 -5.42 2.74 21.39
N SER A 168 -4.70 1.82 20.77
CA SER A 168 -3.64 1.06 21.45
C SER A 168 -2.51 1.95 21.96
N SER A 169 -2.17 3.04 21.24
CA SER A 169 -1.15 4.00 21.70
C SER A 169 -1.46 4.54 23.11
N ALA A 170 -2.73 4.82 23.37
CA ALA A 170 -3.21 5.30 24.68
C ALA A 170 -3.56 4.18 25.69
N GLY A 171 -3.36 2.91 25.33
CA GLY A 171 -3.78 1.77 26.15
C GLY A 171 -5.31 1.58 26.17
N LEU A 172 -6.02 2.17 25.20
CA LEU A 172 -7.46 2.03 25.04
C LEU A 172 -7.79 0.86 24.10
N THR A 173 -9.04 0.40 24.19
CA THR A 173 -9.61 -0.68 23.39
C THR A 173 -10.91 -0.24 22.73
N TRP A 174 -11.46 -1.07 21.86
CA TRP A 174 -12.79 -0.85 21.29
C TRP A 174 -13.93 -0.77 22.32
N ASN A 175 -13.75 -1.34 23.51
CA ASN A 175 -14.71 -1.28 24.62
C ASN A 175 -14.73 0.10 25.31
N ASP A 176 -13.71 0.92 25.11
CA ASP A 176 -13.61 2.25 25.70
C ASP A 176 -14.31 3.34 24.87
N VAL A 177 -14.81 3.01 23.67
CA VAL A 177 -15.44 3.96 22.74
C VAL A 177 -16.81 3.49 22.27
N LYS A 178 -17.63 4.41 21.73
CA LYS A 178 -18.90 4.08 21.09
C LYS A 178 -18.66 3.96 19.59
N VAL A 179 -18.59 2.71 19.09
CA VAL A 179 -18.28 2.45 17.68
C VAL A 179 -19.39 2.95 16.77
N VAL A 180 -19.02 3.76 15.79
CA VAL A 180 -19.89 4.21 14.67
C VAL A 180 -19.45 3.45 13.41
N PRO A 181 -20.26 2.51 12.92
CA PRO A 181 -19.91 1.74 11.73
C PRO A 181 -19.81 2.62 10.47
N VAL A 182 -18.74 2.42 9.70
CA VAL A 182 -18.53 3.05 8.39
C VAL A 182 -17.96 2.02 7.40
N ASN A 183 -18.09 2.28 6.09
CA ASN A 183 -17.55 1.37 5.07
C ASN A 183 -16.12 1.76 4.67
N THR A 184 -15.88 3.06 4.43
CA THR A 184 -14.59 3.58 3.95
C THR A 184 -14.07 4.70 4.86
N VAL A 185 -12.82 5.11 4.64
CA VAL A 185 -12.25 6.26 5.37
C VAL A 185 -12.93 7.57 5.01
N ASN A 186 -13.40 7.73 3.77
CA ASN A 186 -14.19 8.89 3.35
C ASN A 186 -15.53 8.93 4.08
N ASP A 187 -16.24 7.79 4.20
CA ASP A 187 -17.49 7.70 4.97
C ASP A 187 -17.28 8.06 6.45
N GLY A 188 -16.08 7.78 7.00
CA GLY A 188 -15.70 8.20 8.33
C GLY A 188 -15.67 9.72 8.47
N VAL A 189 -15.09 10.42 7.49
CA VAL A 189 -15.12 11.90 7.44
C VAL A 189 -16.54 12.41 7.27
N ASP A 190 -17.35 11.81 6.40
CA ASP A 190 -18.75 12.18 6.22
C ASP A 190 -19.56 11.97 7.50
N ALA A 191 -19.28 10.94 8.29
CA ALA A 191 -19.89 10.74 9.60
C ALA A 191 -19.54 11.86 10.59
N LEU A 192 -18.30 12.38 10.55
CA LEU A 192 -17.87 13.54 11.33
C LEU A 192 -18.61 14.82 10.88
N LEU A 193 -18.66 15.06 9.55
CA LEU A 193 -19.36 16.24 8.97
C LEU A 193 -20.83 16.25 9.35
N GLN A 194 -21.47 15.09 9.33
CA GLN A 194 -22.90 14.90 9.65
C GLN A 194 -23.18 14.81 11.16
N ASN A 195 -22.17 15.04 12.00
CA ASN A 195 -22.27 14.93 13.46
C ASN A 195 -22.77 13.54 13.95
N ARG A 196 -22.49 12.47 13.18
CA ARG A 196 -22.75 11.09 13.59
C ARG A 196 -21.58 10.48 14.38
N ALA A 197 -20.36 10.99 14.16
CA ALA A 197 -19.15 10.62 14.90
C ALA A 197 -18.50 11.87 15.51
N ASP A 198 -17.81 11.70 16.64
CA ASP A 198 -17.00 12.73 17.28
C ASP A 198 -15.56 12.66 16.80
N VAL A 199 -15.09 11.45 16.49
CA VAL A 199 -13.72 11.14 16.08
C VAL A 199 -13.73 10.18 14.90
N THR A 200 -12.95 10.50 13.90
CA THR A 200 -12.60 9.62 12.78
C THR A 200 -11.08 9.65 12.53
N GLN A 201 -10.62 9.08 11.44
CA GLN A 201 -9.23 9.18 11.01
C GLN A 201 -9.15 9.44 9.51
N HIS A 202 -8.06 10.04 9.06
CA HIS A 202 -7.73 10.11 7.65
C HIS A 202 -6.23 10.35 7.44
N ALA A 203 -5.76 9.99 6.26
CA ALA A 203 -4.39 10.33 5.87
C ALA A 203 -4.22 11.84 5.76
N LEU A 204 -3.12 12.35 6.30
CA LEU A 204 -2.75 13.76 6.25
C LEU A 204 -2.57 14.19 4.78
N ASN A 205 -2.84 15.47 4.51
CA ASN A 205 -2.79 16.05 3.15
C ASN A 205 -3.76 15.44 2.11
N SER A 206 -4.74 14.66 2.54
CA SER A 206 -5.77 14.16 1.62
C SER A 206 -6.71 15.28 1.16
N ALA A 207 -7.25 15.15 -0.05
CA ALA A 207 -8.25 16.09 -0.56
C ALA A 207 -9.53 16.06 0.29
N LYS A 208 -9.90 14.88 0.83
CA LYS A 208 -11.08 14.73 1.69
C LYS A 208 -10.96 15.49 3.02
N VAL A 209 -9.77 15.56 3.62
CA VAL A 209 -9.54 16.38 4.82
C VAL A 209 -9.62 17.88 4.49
N LYS A 210 -9.11 18.32 3.35
CA LYS A 210 -9.22 19.72 2.89
C LYS A 210 -10.67 20.13 2.65
N GLU A 211 -11.46 19.24 2.03
CA GLU A 211 -12.91 19.43 1.86
C GLU A 211 -13.62 19.60 3.22
N ALA A 212 -13.32 18.72 4.17
CA ALA A 212 -13.92 18.76 5.50
C ALA A 212 -13.52 20.02 6.27
N ASP A 213 -12.26 20.46 6.16
CA ASP A 213 -11.80 21.69 6.80
C ASP A 213 -12.50 22.93 6.23
N ALA A 214 -12.65 22.98 4.91
CA ALA A 214 -13.40 24.06 4.25
C ALA A 214 -14.90 24.11 4.64
N ALA A 215 -15.50 22.94 4.90
CA ALA A 215 -16.93 22.83 5.21
C ALA A 215 -17.26 23.20 6.66
N VAL A 216 -16.49 22.70 7.64
CA VAL A 216 -16.82 22.83 9.07
C VAL A 216 -15.61 23.18 9.95
N GLY A 217 -14.42 23.23 9.39
CA GLY A 217 -13.17 23.27 10.13
C GLY A 217 -12.90 21.95 10.85
N VAL A 218 -11.70 21.39 10.63
CA VAL A 218 -11.27 20.17 11.31
C VAL A 218 -9.85 20.31 11.85
N ARG A 219 -9.45 19.45 12.77
CA ARG A 219 -8.07 19.32 13.21
C ARG A 219 -7.72 17.87 13.54
N HIS A 220 -6.46 17.56 13.37
CA HIS A 220 -5.89 16.33 13.87
C HIS A 220 -5.59 16.46 15.36
N ILE A 221 -5.69 15.33 16.07
CA ILE A 221 -5.34 15.22 17.50
C ILE A 221 -4.22 14.22 17.67
N SER A 222 -3.41 14.41 18.72
CA SER A 222 -2.23 13.60 18.97
C SER A 222 -2.56 12.22 19.52
N ASP A 223 -1.89 11.21 18.98
CA ASP A 223 -1.67 9.92 19.63
C ASP A 223 -0.70 10.08 20.81
N ASP A 224 -0.51 8.99 21.58
CA ASP A 224 0.51 8.94 22.61
C ASP A 224 1.88 8.57 21.99
N CYS A 225 2.75 9.58 21.84
CA CYS A 225 4.13 9.44 21.35
C CYS A 225 5.17 9.21 22.48
N SER A 226 4.72 8.93 23.72
CA SER A 226 5.65 8.47 24.75
C SER A 226 6.29 7.13 24.36
N PRO A 227 7.46 6.77 24.91
CA PRO A 227 8.06 5.45 24.67
C PRO A 227 7.10 4.29 24.92
N GLN A 228 6.23 4.42 25.94
CA GLN A 228 5.21 3.42 26.27
C GLN A 228 4.08 3.40 25.24
N GLY A 229 3.67 4.56 24.74
CA GLY A 229 2.66 4.68 23.67
C GLY A 229 3.16 4.07 22.37
N GLU A 230 4.40 4.36 22.00
CA GLU A 230 5.07 3.77 20.84
C GLU A 230 5.16 2.23 20.96
N GLU A 231 5.59 1.72 22.12
CA GLU A 231 5.68 0.28 22.36
C GLU A 231 4.31 -0.40 22.22
N ARG A 232 3.25 0.20 22.81
CA ARG A 232 1.88 -0.32 22.70
C ARG A 232 1.40 -0.34 21.24
N MET A 233 1.63 0.75 20.51
CA MET A 233 1.25 0.85 19.08
C MET A 233 1.95 -0.23 18.25
N LYS A 234 3.28 -0.35 18.36
CA LYS A 234 4.08 -1.33 17.61
C LYS A 234 3.71 -2.78 17.94
N LYS A 235 3.40 -3.06 19.23
CA LYS A 235 2.95 -4.37 19.68
C LYS A 235 1.56 -4.70 19.16
N ALA A 236 0.65 -3.71 19.12
CA ALA A 236 -0.72 -3.90 18.68
C ALA A 236 -0.79 -4.11 17.14
N VAL A 237 -0.05 -3.31 16.39
CA VAL A 237 -0.01 -3.39 14.92
C VAL A 237 1.45 -3.37 14.44
N PRO A 238 2.08 -4.53 14.29
CA PRO A 238 3.44 -4.62 13.75
C PRO A 238 3.54 -3.94 12.37
N GLY A 239 4.54 -3.07 12.22
CA GLY A 239 4.71 -2.22 11.03
C GLY A 239 4.15 -0.81 11.17
N TYR A 240 3.41 -0.51 12.25
CA TYR A 240 3.06 0.86 12.61
C TYR A 240 4.10 1.48 13.55
N TYR A 241 4.29 2.78 13.42
CA TYR A 241 5.16 3.58 14.29
C TYR A 241 4.62 5.01 14.43
N PRO A 242 4.87 5.69 15.57
CA PRO A 242 4.45 7.06 15.73
C PRO A 242 5.36 8.01 14.96
N ARG A 243 4.79 9.11 14.47
CA ARG A 243 5.54 10.21 13.86
C ARG A 243 4.98 11.55 14.31
N ILE A 244 5.84 12.45 14.76
CA ILE A 244 5.45 13.83 15.12
C ILE A 244 5.45 14.67 13.85
N VAL A 245 4.32 15.31 13.61
CA VAL A 245 4.10 16.24 12.50
C VAL A 245 4.01 17.66 13.05
N LYS A 246 4.81 18.56 12.49
CA LYS A 246 4.84 19.98 12.88
C LYS A 246 3.68 20.74 12.23
N PRO A 247 3.14 21.80 12.89
CA PRO A 247 2.18 22.67 12.27
C PRO A 247 2.76 23.40 11.06
N GLY A 248 1.91 23.73 10.10
CA GLY A 248 2.33 24.43 8.87
C GLY A 248 1.44 24.12 7.67
N ALA A 249 2.02 23.56 6.61
CA ALA A 249 1.34 23.36 5.33
C ALA A 249 0.33 22.19 5.32
N ILE A 250 0.20 21.42 6.41
CA ILE A 250 -0.70 20.27 6.50
C ILE A 250 -2.02 20.70 7.12
N THR A 251 -3.10 20.61 6.36
CA THR A 251 -4.47 20.95 6.81
C THR A 251 -4.82 20.20 8.10
N GLY A 252 -5.32 20.93 9.09
CA GLY A 252 -5.75 20.37 10.37
C GLY A 252 -4.63 20.07 11.37
N VAL A 253 -3.34 20.25 11.02
CA VAL A 253 -2.22 20.17 11.97
C VAL A 253 -1.96 21.56 12.53
N VAL A 254 -2.48 21.85 13.72
CA VAL A 254 -2.43 23.17 14.35
C VAL A 254 -1.36 23.30 15.43
N GLU A 255 -0.84 22.19 15.91
CA GLU A 255 0.25 22.04 16.88
C GLU A 255 1.07 20.80 16.57
N ASP A 256 2.16 20.57 17.31
CA ASP A 256 2.92 19.31 17.20
C ASP A 256 1.98 18.12 17.43
N THR A 257 1.76 17.32 16.40
CA THR A 257 0.75 16.27 16.40
C THR A 257 1.41 14.91 16.18
N CYS A 258 1.30 14.02 17.14
CA CYS A 258 1.68 12.63 16.99
C CYS A 258 0.63 11.88 16.17
N VAL A 259 1.07 11.12 15.18
CA VAL A 259 0.19 10.34 14.31
C VAL A 259 0.75 8.95 14.05
N VAL A 260 -0.09 8.02 13.65
CA VAL A 260 0.34 6.72 13.11
C VAL A 260 1.02 6.93 11.76
N ALA A 261 2.13 6.24 11.54
CA ALA A 261 2.79 6.12 10.25
C ALA A 261 3.08 4.66 9.90
N TYR A 262 3.09 4.35 8.62
CA TYR A 262 3.45 3.04 8.06
C TYR A 262 3.84 3.16 6.59
N ASP A 263 4.63 2.21 6.10
CA ASP A 263 5.16 2.28 4.74
C ASP A 263 4.12 1.96 3.67
N THR A 264 4.23 2.69 2.57
CA THR A 264 3.45 2.52 1.35
C THR A 264 4.20 1.62 0.37
N TYR A 265 3.52 0.67 -0.23
CA TYR A 265 4.08 -0.24 -1.23
C TYR A 265 3.39 -0.05 -2.59
N LEU A 266 4.20 0.15 -3.63
CA LEU A 266 3.83 -0.18 -4.99
C LEU A 266 4.09 -1.68 -5.17
N PHE A 267 3.09 -2.43 -5.59
CA PHE A 267 3.17 -3.88 -5.73
C PHE A 267 2.48 -4.35 -7.00
N ALA A 268 2.74 -5.59 -7.40
CA ALA A 268 2.19 -6.20 -8.61
C ALA A 268 1.76 -7.65 -8.34
N GLY A 269 0.97 -8.21 -9.24
CA GLY A 269 0.70 -9.64 -9.27
C GLY A 269 1.94 -10.43 -9.73
N LYS A 270 2.17 -11.60 -9.14
CA LYS A 270 3.27 -12.51 -9.48
C LYS A 270 3.34 -12.85 -10.99
N ALA A 271 2.20 -12.88 -11.68
CA ALA A 271 2.08 -13.24 -13.08
C ALA A 271 2.40 -12.09 -14.05
N VAL A 272 2.56 -10.87 -13.55
CA VAL A 272 2.94 -9.72 -14.40
C VAL A 272 4.33 -9.99 -14.97
N PRO A 273 4.55 -9.87 -16.30
CA PRO A 273 5.87 -10.13 -16.87
C PRO A 273 6.96 -9.23 -16.29
N ASP A 274 8.14 -9.77 -16.03
CA ASP A 274 9.27 -9.04 -15.44
C ASP A 274 9.58 -7.75 -16.16
N GLN A 275 9.59 -7.76 -17.49
CA GLN A 275 9.84 -6.59 -18.33
C GLN A 275 8.80 -5.45 -18.14
N VAL A 276 7.55 -5.82 -17.83
CA VAL A 276 6.48 -4.84 -17.54
C VAL A 276 6.74 -4.16 -16.20
N VAL A 277 7.10 -4.96 -15.19
CA VAL A 277 7.46 -4.43 -13.86
C VAL A 277 8.71 -3.57 -13.92
N GLU A 278 9.75 -4.01 -14.64
CA GLU A 278 10.98 -3.24 -14.83
C GLU A 278 10.74 -1.89 -15.51
N ALA A 279 9.92 -1.88 -16.58
CA ALA A 279 9.58 -0.64 -17.27
C ALA A 279 8.80 0.34 -16.39
N ALA A 280 7.82 -0.16 -15.60
CA ALA A 280 7.10 0.66 -14.63
C ALA A 280 8.05 1.22 -13.56
N LEU A 281 8.87 0.34 -12.98
CA LEU A 281 9.81 0.71 -11.93
C LEU A 281 10.84 1.73 -12.42
N LYS A 282 11.37 1.55 -13.63
CA LYS A 282 12.26 2.51 -14.28
C LYS A 282 11.60 3.87 -14.43
N ALA A 283 10.36 3.92 -14.94
CA ALA A 283 9.65 5.18 -15.12
C ALA A 283 9.41 5.93 -13.79
N VAL A 284 9.06 5.20 -12.71
CA VAL A 284 8.92 5.79 -11.37
C VAL A 284 10.27 6.26 -10.83
N TRP A 285 11.33 5.47 -11.03
CA TRP A 285 12.69 5.75 -10.57
C TRP A 285 13.28 7.02 -11.19
N GLU A 286 13.06 7.20 -12.47
CA GLU A 286 13.54 8.34 -13.25
C GLU A 286 12.59 9.55 -13.19
N GLY A 287 11.31 9.31 -12.91
CA GLY A 287 10.25 10.33 -12.90
C GLY A 287 10.06 11.07 -11.57
N GLY A 288 10.92 10.89 -10.58
CA GLY A 288 10.75 11.40 -9.21
C GLY A 288 10.43 12.89 -9.12
N GLU A 289 11.10 13.73 -9.90
CA GLU A 289 10.86 15.18 -9.93
C GLU A 289 9.45 15.55 -10.47
N GLN A 290 8.88 14.74 -11.35
CA GLN A 290 7.54 14.93 -11.91
C GLN A 290 6.44 14.52 -10.92
N LEU A 291 6.77 13.70 -9.93
CA LEU A 291 5.84 13.18 -8.93
C LEU A 291 5.60 14.17 -7.79
N VAL A 292 6.64 14.90 -7.35
CA VAL A 292 6.56 15.84 -6.22
C VAL A 292 5.47 16.90 -6.35
N PRO A 293 5.24 17.53 -7.52
CA PRO A 293 4.14 18.50 -7.69
C PRO A 293 2.74 17.88 -7.59
N ILE A 294 2.60 16.56 -7.79
CA ILE A 294 1.32 15.85 -7.72
C ILE A 294 0.91 15.63 -6.27
N HIS A 295 1.86 15.19 -5.43
CA HIS A 295 1.62 15.04 -4.01
C HIS A 295 2.94 15.17 -3.20
N PRO A 296 2.97 15.94 -2.10
CA PRO A 296 4.18 16.20 -1.32
C PRO A 296 4.82 14.95 -0.72
N MET A 297 4.06 13.87 -0.53
CA MET A 297 4.57 12.60 -0.03
C MET A 297 5.63 11.98 -0.96
N PHE A 298 5.64 12.31 -2.24
CA PHE A 298 6.67 11.85 -3.17
C PHE A 298 8.07 12.40 -2.88
N LYS A 299 8.21 13.44 -2.05
CA LYS A 299 9.51 13.90 -1.55
C LYS A 299 10.25 12.82 -0.74
N GLU A 300 9.51 11.97 -0.06
CA GLU A 300 10.05 10.84 0.72
C GLU A 300 9.97 9.50 -0.04
N TRP A 301 9.52 9.50 -1.29
CA TRP A 301 9.53 8.32 -2.16
C TRP A 301 10.89 8.20 -2.87
N THR A 302 11.91 7.90 -2.09
CA THR A 302 13.31 7.98 -2.52
C THR A 302 13.89 6.61 -2.88
N GLN A 303 14.97 6.63 -3.64
CA GLN A 303 15.63 5.43 -4.15
C GLN A 303 16.23 4.57 -3.04
N ASP A 304 16.79 5.19 -1.99
CA ASP A 304 17.38 4.52 -0.83
C ASP A 304 16.36 3.77 0.03
N ARG A 305 15.07 4.13 -0.06
CA ARG A 305 13.96 3.46 0.62
C ARG A 305 13.40 2.28 -0.17
N ALA A 306 13.67 2.18 -1.47
CA ALA A 306 13.01 1.24 -2.37
C ALA A 306 13.21 -0.22 -1.98
N VAL A 307 14.36 -0.56 -1.38
CA VAL A 307 14.73 -1.91 -0.94
C VAL A 307 15.01 -1.91 0.56
N ASP A 308 14.29 -2.75 1.30
CA ASP A 308 14.40 -2.84 2.75
C ASP A 308 14.29 -4.29 3.24
N ALA A 309 15.08 -4.61 4.28
CA ALA A 309 15.08 -5.93 4.90
C ALA A 309 13.79 -6.23 5.69
N ASP A 310 13.06 -5.19 6.09
CA ASP A 310 11.79 -5.29 6.80
C ASP A 310 10.57 -5.36 5.85
N ALA A 311 10.81 -5.67 4.56
CA ALA A 311 9.75 -5.88 3.61
C ALA A 311 8.76 -6.95 4.09
N SER A 312 7.46 -6.68 3.99
CA SER A 312 6.41 -7.55 4.52
C SER A 312 5.96 -8.65 3.54
N ILE A 313 6.27 -8.48 2.26
CA ILE A 313 5.98 -9.41 1.16
C ILE A 313 7.21 -9.54 0.24
N PRO A 314 7.38 -10.66 -0.49
CA PRO A 314 8.52 -10.83 -1.39
C PRO A 314 8.48 -9.84 -2.55
N TYR A 315 9.66 -9.40 -2.97
CA TYR A 315 9.81 -8.57 -4.17
C TYR A 315 9.48 -9.34 -5.45
N HIS A 316 8.97 -8.62 -6.45
CA HIS A 316 8.75 -9.16 -7.80
C HIS A 316 10.09 -9.48 -8.46
N PRO A 317 10.21 -10.60 -9.22
CA PRO A 317 11.48 -10.96 -9.87
C PRO A 317 12.05 -9.85 -10.76
N GLY A 318 11.22 -9.16 -11.54
CA GLY A 318 11.63 -8.00 -12.32
C GLY A 318 12.16 -6.85 -11.47
N ALA A 319 11.56 -6.59 -10.30
CA ALA A 319 12.07 -5.58 -9.37
C ALA A 319 13.42 -6.00 -8.77
N VAL A 320 13.59 -7.27 -8.39
CA VAL A 320 14.88 -7.80 -7.89
C VAL A 320 15.98 -7.61 -8.92
N ARG A 321 15.72 -7.94 -10.19
CA ARG A 321 16.68 -7.78 -11.30
C ARG A 321 17.04 -6.31 -11.47
N PHE A 322 16.06 -5.41 -11.55
CA PHE A 322 16.25 -3.97 -11.66
C PHE A 322 17.15 -3.41 -10.55
N TYR A 323 16.91 -3.82 -9.29
CA TYR A 323 17.69 -3.35 -8.15
C TYR A 323 19.12 -3.93 -8.10
N LYS A 324 19.30 -5.18 -8.53
CA LYS A 324 20.63 -5.80 -8.65
C LYS A 324 21.49 -5.09 -9.71
N GLU A 325 20.94 -4.80 -10.88
CA GLU A 325 21.62 -4.06 -11.95
C GLU A 325 22.08 -2.66 -11.52
N ARG A 326 21.37 -2.05 -10.56
CA ARG A 326 21.69 -0.71 -10.04
C ARG A 326 22.47 -0.70 -8.72
N ASN A 327 22.89 -1.88 -8.25
CA ASN A 327 23.59 -2.05 -6.97
C ASN A 327 22.80 -1.53 -5.74
N VAL A 328 21.46 -1.53 -5.82
CA VAL A 328 20.54 -1.15 -4.72
C VAL A 328 20.12 -2.37 -3.90
N TRP A 329 20.20 -3.56 -4.47
CA TRP A 329 19.92 -4.83 -3.79
C TRP A 329 21.01 -5.13 -2.76
N LYS A 330 20.76 -4.77 -1.50
CA LYS A 330 21.74 -4.78 -0.41
C LYS A 330 22.19 -6.22 -0.06
N PRO A 331 23.39 -6.40 0.51
CA PRO A 331 23.79 -7.71 1.04
C PRO A 331 22.76 -8.27 2.03
N GLY A 332 22.49 -9.57 1.94
CA GLY A 332 21.48 -10.23 2.77
C GLY A 332 20.05 -10.20 2.23
N MET A 333 19.74 -9.36 1.25
CA MET A 333 18.39 -9.29 0.67
C MET A 333 17.94 -10.57 -0.03
N ASP A 334 18.86 -11.36 -0.60
CA ASP A 334 18.52 -12.68 -1.17
C ASP A 334 17.99 -13.64 -0.08
N GLN A 335 18.54 -13.59 1.13
CA GLN A 335 18.05 -14.38 2.27
C GLN A 335 16.68 -13.89 2.74
N VAL A 336 16.46 -12.57 2.79
CA VAL A 336 15.15 -11.96 3.11
C VAL A 336 14.11 -12.43 2.09
N GLN A 337 14.43 -12.31 0.79
CA GLN A 337 13.56 -12.74 -0.31
C GLN A 337 13.17 -14.22 -0.20
N GLN A 338 14.15 -15.09 0.06
CA GLN A 338 13.90 -16.53 0.23
C GLN A 338 12.99 -16.81 1.43
N LYS A 339 13.24 -16.18 2.58
CA LYS A 339 12.38 -16.33 3.77
C LYS A 339 10.94 -15.89 3.50
N LEU A 340 10.75 -14.78 2.79
CA LEU A 340 9.42 -14.28 2.45
C LEU A 340 8.69 -15.21 1.47
N LEU A 341 9.42 -15.78 0.47
CA LEU A 341 8.85 -16.75 -0.48
C LEU A 341 8.49 -18.07 0.20
N ALA A 342 9.25 -18.51 1.21
CA ALA A 342 9.00 -19.75 1.93
C ALA A 342 7.72 -19.75 2.78
N VAL A 343 7.16 -18.57 3.06
CA VAL A 343 5.87 -18.44 3.77
C VAL A 343 4.70 -18.95 2.94
N ASN A 344 4.77 -18.77 1.62
CA ASN A 344 3.77 -19.23 0.64
C ASN A 344 4.51 -19.83 -0.55
N PRO A 345 4.91 -21.08 -0.48
CA PRO A 345 5.69 -21.75 -1.51
C PRO A 345 4.92 -21.95 -2.83
#